data_858c1803b0811fc086a4f312386fb293
#
_entry.id   858c1803b0811fc086a4f312386fb293
#
_cell.length_a   1.000
_cell.length_b   1.000
_cell.length_c   1.000
_cell.angle_alpha   90.00
_cell.angle_beta   90.00
_cell.angle_gamma   90.00
#
_symmetry.space_group_name_H-M   'P 1'
#
loop_
_entity.id
_entity.type
_entity.pdbx_description
1 polymer ?
#
loop_
_entity_poly.entity_id
_entity_poly.type
_entity_poly.pdbx_seq_one_letter_code
_entity_poly.pdbx_strand_id
1 'polypeptide(L)'
;MDDRKLKVYLDTSVISHLWQIDAPEKMQETLALWEEFKKGKFDIYISLLTIEEVNGCSEIKRNKLSEYLKQIEYKVLDVTDEAQKIADMIVDMKILTKKSIDDCTHIGVAVSNGLDYLISWNFKHMVNIKTVNGVRAISLLNGYKNIDLVTPTYFLGEEYI
;
A
#
# COMPACT_ATOMS: atom_id res chain seq x y z
N MET A 1 -25.95 8.13 8.24
CA MET A 1 -24.55 7.78 8.49
C MET A 1 -24.01 6.97 7.33
N ASP A 2 -22.90 7.36 6.80
CA ASP A 2 -22.23 6.59 5.77
C ASP A 2 -21.51 5.41 6.45
N ASP A 3 -22.11 4.23 6.38
CA ASP A 3 -21.53 3.00 6.93
C ASP A 3 -20.45 2.40 6.01
N ARG A 4 -19.99 3.19 5.02
CA ARG A 4 -18.98 2.75 4.08
C ARG A 4 -17.63 2.55 4.76
N LYS A 5 -17.08 1.34 4.65
CA LYS A 5 -15.73 1.07 5.12
C LYS A 5 -14.69 1.82 4.28
N LEU A 6 -13.62 2.27 4.92
CA LEU A 6 -12.48 2.82 4.21
C LEU A 6 -11.77 1.72 3.43
N LYS A 7 -11.47 2.04 2.16
CA LYS A 7 -10.76 1.14 1.25
C LYS A 7 -9.27 1.44 1.29
N VAL A 8 -8.50 0.50 1.77
CA VAL A 8 -7.06 0.66 1.93
C VAL A 8 -6.29 -0.34 1.07
N TYR A 9 -5.26 0.14 0.41
CA TYR A 9 -4.32 -0.68 -0.35
C TYR A 9 -3.03 -0.84 0.43
N LEU A 10 -2.53 -2.06 0.52
CA LEU A 10 -1.25 -2.36 1.16
C LEU A 10 -0.21 -2.63 0.10
N ASP A 11 0.87 -1.85 0.09
CA ASP A 11 2.03 -2.23 -0.70
C ASP A 11 2.80 -3.37 -0.01
N THR A 12 3.78 -3.91 -0.68
CA THR A 12 4.54 -5.05 -0.17
C THR A 12 5.32 -4.73 1.09
N SER A 13 5.73 -3.47 1.27
CA SER A 13 6.51 -3.07 2.46
C SER A 13 5.73 -3.26 3.76
N VAL A 14 4.42 -3.01 3.76
CA VAL A 14 3.56 -3.20 4.93
C VAL A 14 3.52 -4.68 5.31
N ILE A 15 3.26 -5.55 4.36
CA ILE A 15 3.21 -6.99 4.59
C ILE A 15 4.57 -7.50 5.04
N SER A 16 5.64 -7.09 4.38
CA SER A 16 7.01 -7.49 4.71
C SER A 16 7.40 -7.14 6.16
N HIS A 17 6.92 -6.01 6.68
CA HIS A 17 7.22 -5.57 8.03
C HIS A 17 6.43 -6.29 9.12
N LEU A 18 5.49 -7.16 8.77
CA LEU A 18 4.87 -8.07 9.73
C LEU A 18 5.89 -9.04 10.35
N TRP A 19 6.95 -9.33 9.62
CA TRP A 19 8.06 -10.14 10.12
C TRP A 19 9.39 -9.58 9.61
N GLN A 20 9.87 -8.53 10.28
CA GLN A 20 11.09 -7.79 9.94
C GLN A 20 11.89 -7.53 11.22
N ILE A 21 12.66 -8.52 11.66
CA ILE A 21 13.32 -8.53 12.97
C ILE A 21 14.35 -7.40 13.11
N ASP A 22 14.99 -7.00 12.01
CA ASP A 22 15.94 -5.90 11.98
C ASP A 22 15.33 -4.50 12.01
N ALA A 23 14.00 -4.42 11.94
CA ALA A 23 13.23 -3.16 12.07
C ALA A 23 12.13 -3.32 13.14
N PRO A 24 12.48 -3.49 14.42
CA PRO A 24 11.53 -3.89 15.46
C PRO A 24 10.41 -2.87 15.70
N GLU A 25 10.69 -1.58 15.59
CA GLU A 25 9.66 -0.55 15.77
C GLU A 25 8.60 -0.60 14.69
N LYS A 26 9.02 -0.64 13.42
CA LYS A 26 8.09 -0.76 12.29
C LYS A 26 7.33 -2.07 12.32
N MET A 27 7.99 -3.16 12.71
CA MET A 27 7.35 -4.45 12.89
C MET A 27 6.24 -4.37 13.93
N GLN A 28 6.51 -3.78 15.09
CA GLN A 28 5.53 -3.63 16.17
C GLN A 28 4.33 -2.78 15.73
N GLU A 29 4.57 -1.67 15.05
CA GLU A 29 3.52 -0.81 14.54
C GLU A 29 2.68 -1.49 13.45
N THR A 30 3.33 -2.30 12.60
CA THR A 30 2.63 -3.08 11.57
C THR A 30 1.75 -4.16 12.20
N LEU A 31 2.22 -4.82 13.25
CA LEU A 31 1.42 -5.79 14.00
C LEU A 31 0.24 -5.12 14.70
N ALA A 32 0.41 -3.90 15.20
CA ALA A 32 -0.70 -3.13 15.78
C ALA A 32 -1.74 -2.77 14.71
N LEU A 33 -1.32 -2.39 13.50
CA LEU A 33 -2.23 -2.18 12.38
C LEU A 33 -3.00 -3.46 12.04
N TRP A 34 -2.35 -4.61 12.10
CA TRP A 34 -2.98 -5.91 11.83
C TRP A 34 -4.11 -6.19 12.84
N GLU A 35 -3.91 -5.85 14.10
CA GLU A 35 -4.97 -5.95 15.12
C GLU A 35 -6.18 -5.05 14.77
N GLU A 36 -5.94 -3.85 14.24
CA GLU A 36 -7.02 -2.98 13.76
C GLU A 36 -7.74 -3.60 12.56
N PHE A 37 -7.01 -4.22 11.64
CA PHE A 37 -7.60 -4.90 10.48
C PHE A 37 -8.48 -6.08 10.87
N LYS A 38 -8.11 -6.83 11.90
CA LYS A 38 -8.92 -7.96 12.42
C LYS A 38 -10.29 -7.53 12.94
N LYS A 39 -10.45 -6.26 13.31
CA LYS A 39 -11.74 -5.70 13.76
C LYS A 39 -12.76 -5.54 12.64
N GLY A 40 -12.35 -5.72 11.39
CA GLY A 40 -13.23 -5.69 10.23
C GLY A 40 -13.75 -4.30 9.83
N LYS A 41 -13.06 -3.23 10.21
CA LYS A 41 -13.47 -1.85 9.92
C LYS A 41 -13.05 -1.36 8.54
N PHE A 42 -12.15 -2.08 7.87
CA PHE A 42 -11.57 -1.68 6.59
C PHE A 42 -11.88 -2.69 5.50
N ASP A 43 -12.04 -2.21 4.28
CA ASP A 43 -11.93 -3.04 3.08
C ASP A 43 -10.46 -3.02 2.64
N ILE A 44 -9.81 -4.17 2.71
CA ILE A 44 -8.37 -4.29 2.50
C ILE A 44 -8.10 -4.88 1.12
N TYR A 45 -7.15 -4.25 0.42
CA TYR A 45 -6.77 -4.64 -0.94
C TYR A 45 -5.26 -4.80 -1.03
N ILE A 46 -4.85 -5.82 -1.76
CA ILE A 46 -3.49 -5.99 -2.27
C ILE A 46 -3.60 -6.25 -3.77
N SER A 47 -2.50 -6.44 -4.46
CA SER A 47 -2.54 -6.78 -5.89
C SER A 47 -1.73 -8.04 -6.20
N LEU A 48 -1.84 -8.51 -7.43
CA LEU A 48 -1.01 -9.61 -7.93
C LEU A 48 0.48 -9.27 -7.83
N LEU A 49 0.86 -8.00 -7.98
CA LEU A 49 2.25 -7.57 -7.77
C LEU A 49 2.70 -7.80 -6.32
N THR A 50 1.83 -7.50 -5.35
CA THR A 50 2.10 -7.77 -3.93
C THR A 50 2.35 -9.25 -3.69
N ILE A 51 1.50 -10.11 -4.27
CA ILE A 51 1.64 -11.58 -4.18
C ILE A 51 2.98 -12.02 -4.76
N GLU A 52 3.32 -11.53 -5.94
CA GLU A 52 4.58 -11.85 -6.62
C GLU A 52 5.80 -11.45 -5.79
N GLU A 53 5.79 -10.25 -5.24
CA GLU A 53 6.89 -9.75 -4.41
C GLU A 53 7.01 -10.54 -3.09
N VAL A 54 5.91 -10.90 -2.45
CA VAL A 54 5.90 -11.75 -1.26
C VAL A 54 6.45 -13.14 -1.59
N ASN A 55 6.07 -13.70 -2.73
CA ASN A 55 6.59 -15.01 -3.19
C ASN A 55 8.10 -14.97 -3.48
N GLY A 56 8.66 -13.81 -3.74
CA GLY A 56 10.11 -13.61 -3.91
C GLY A 56 10.90 -13.61 -2.59
N CYS A 57 10.26 -13.58 -1.44
CA CYS A 57 10.91 -13.65 -0.14
C CYS A 57 11.46 -15.07 0.14
N SER A 58 12.34 -15.18 1.16
CA SER A 58 12.80 -16.49 1.63
C SER A 58 11.61 -17.35 2.06
N GLU A 59 11.77 -18.67 2.00
CA GLU A 59 10.71 -19.61 2.39
C GLU A 59 10.22 -19.35 3.82
N ILE A 60 11.14 -19.15 4.75
CA ILE A 60 10.80 -18.88 6.15
C ILE A 60 9.95 -17.61 6.27
N LYS A 61 10.39 -16.52 5.67
CA LYS A 61 9.66 -15.24 5.69
C LYS A 61 8.30 -15.37 5.00
N ARG A 62 8.26 -15.95 3.81
CA ARG A 62 7.02 -16.18 3.06
C ARG A 62 5.99 -16.94 3.87
N ASN A 63 6.39 -18.00 4.58
CA ASN A 63 5.49 -18.77 5.42
C ASN A 63 4.95 -17.95 6.59
N LYS A 64 5.80 -17.12 7.22
CA LYS A 64 5.38 -16.20 8.28
C LYS A 64 4.36 -15.18 7.78
N LEU A 65 4.64 -14.56 6.64
CA LEU A 65 3.73 -13.57 6.05
C LEU A 65 2.39 -14.20 5.66
N SER A 66 2.40 -15.42 5.14
CA SER A 66 1.17 -16.16 4.81
C SER A 66 0.30 -16.41 6.04
N GLU A 67 0.90 -16.74 7.19
CA GLU A 67 0.17 -16.92 8.44
C GLU A 67 -0.56 -15.64 8.85
N TYR A 68 0.09 -14.48 8.71
CA TYR A 68 -0.54 -13.19 9.02
C TYR A 68 -1.66 -12.86 8.04
N LEU A 69 -1.45 -13.08 6.74
CA LEU A 69 -2.47 -12.81 5.72
C LEU A 69 -3.75 -13.62 5.94
N LYS A 70 -3.65 -14.84 6.45
CA LYS A 70 -4.81 -15.69 6.79
C LYS A 70 -5.67 -15.13 7.93
N GLN A 71 -5.15 -14.18 8.70
CA GLN A 71 -5.87 -13.62 9.85
C GLN A 71 -6.84 -12.51 9.46
N ILE A 72 -6.77 -12.00 8.23
CA ILE A 72 -7.61 -10.90 7.75
C ILE A 72 -8.32 -11.28 6.46
N GLU A 73 -9.42 -10.59 6.19
CA GLU A 73 -10.08 -10.65 4.89
C GLU A 73 -9.51 -9.56 3.99
N TYR A 74 -9.16 -9.90 2.77
CA TYR A 74 -8.65 -8.95 1.78
C TYR A 74 -9.03 -9.40 0.36
N LYS A 75 -8.98 -8.44 -0.56
CA LYS A 75 -9.19 -8.70 -1.98
C LYS A 75 -7.89 -8.50 -2.74
N VAL A 76 -7.68 -9.31 -3.78
CA VAL A 76 -6.51 -9.22 -4.66
C VAL A 76 -6.93 -8.57 -5.98
N LEU A 77 -6.32 -7.44 -6.29
CA LEU A 77 -6.58 -6.68 -7.52
C LEU A 77 -5.61 -7.08 -8.62
N ASP A 78 -6.10 -7.06 -9.85
CA ASP A 78 -5.24 -7.23 -11.02
C ASP A 78 -4.40 -5.99 -11.28
N VAL A 79 -3.27 -6.19 -11.93
CA VAL A 79 -2.47 -5.09 -12.49
C VAL A 79 -2.96 -4.87 -13.92
N THR A 80 -3.88 -3.93 -14.08
CA THR A 80 -4.53 -3.63 -15.36
C THR A 80 -3.69 -2.72 -16.24
N ASP A 81 -4.04 -2.63 -17.54
CA ASP A 81 -3.43 -1.66 -18.45
C ASP A 81 -3.61 -0.22 -17.95
N GLU A 82 -4.76 0.08 -17.36
CA GLU A 82 -5.03 1.39 -16.77
C GLU A 82 -4.08 1.70 -15.61
N ALA A 83 -3.82 0.72 -14.73
CA ALA A 83 -2.84 0.86 -13.65
C ALA A 83 -1.43 1.11 -14.20
N GLN A 84 -1.04 0.39 -15.25
CA GLN A 84 0.25 0.60 -15.91
C GLN A 84 0.36 2.00 -16.54
N LYS A 85 -0.71 2.50 -17.16
CA LYS A 85 -0.72 3.85 -17.73
C LYS A 85 -0.47 4.91 -16.64
N ILE A 86 -1.07 4.74 -15.48
CA ILE A 86 -0.84 5.65 -14.35
C ILE A 86 0.61 5.56 -13.88
N ALA A 87 1.14 4.35 -13.75
CA ALA A 87 2.55 4.12 -13.41
C ALA A 87 3.49 4.82 -14.39
N ASP A 88 3.22 4.71 -15.68
CA ASP A 88 4.01 5.36 -16.73
C ASP A 88 3.93 6.89 -16.65
N MET A 89 2.76 7.44 -16.33
CA MET A 89 2.60 8.88 -16.11
C MET A 89 3.45 9.38 -14.94
N ILE A 90 3.52 8.61 -13.86
CA ILE A 90 4.36 8.96 -12.69
C ILE A 90 5.84 9.05 -13.10
N VAL A 91 6.30 8.12 -13.92
CA VAL A 91 7.67 8.13 -14.45
C VAL A 91 7.88 9.27 -15.44
N ASP A 92 6.97 9.46 -16.38
CA ASP A 92 7.06 10.50 -17.43
C ASP A 92 7.06 11.90 -16.84
N MET A 93 6.29 12.14 -15.78
CA MET A 93 6.26 13.41 -15.05
C MET A 93 7.42 13.56 -14.06
N LYS A 94 8.34 12.61 -14.04
CA LYS A 94 9.55 12.62 -13.19
C LYS A 94 9.24 12.71 -11.68
N ILE A 95 8.09 12.20 -11.26
CA ILE A 95 7.73 12.08 -9.86
C ILE A 95 8.59 10.99 -9.22
N LEU A 96 8.70 9.84 -9.90
CA LEU A 96 9.61 8.75 -9.57
C LEU A 96 10.37 8.34 -10.83
N THR A 97 11.48 7.64 -10.64
CA THR A 97 12.29 7.15 -11.76
C THR A 97 11.80 5.76 -12.22
N LYS A 98 12.21 5.38 -13.43
CA LYS A 98 11.90 4.06 -13.99
C LYS A 98 12.37 2.90 -13.11
N LYS A 99 13.40 3.10 -12.30
CA LYS A 99 13.88 2.11 -11.33
C LYS A 99 12.85 1.79 -10.25
N SER A 100 11.91 2.69 -10.02
CA SER A 100 10.84 2.56 -9.03
C SER A 100 9.52 2.16 -9.69
N ILE A 101 9.55 1.50 -10.84
CA ILE A 101 8.34 1.16 -11.60
C ILE A 101 7.37 0.28 -10.80
N ASP A 102 7.87 -0.59 -9.95
CA ASP A 102 7.01 -1.42 -9.10
C ASP A 102 6.23 -0.57 -8.09
N ASP A 103 6.90 0.42 -7.48
CA ASP A 103 6.22 1.38 -6.59
C ASP A 103 5.16 2.17 -7.36
N CYS A 104 5.50 2.62 -8.58
CA CYS A 104 4.56 3.33 -9.45
C CYS A 104 3.36 2.44 -9.81
N THR A 105 3.58 1.15 -10.01
CA THR A 105 2.52 0.19 -10.33
C THR A 105 1.58 -0.01 -9.14
N HIS A 106 2.10 -0.11 -7.92
CA HIS A 106 1.27 -0.15 -6.71
C HIS A 106 0.36 1.09 -6.63
N ILE A 107 0.93 2.28 -6.89
CA ILE A 107 0.15 3.52 -6.90
C ILE A 107 -0.92 3.46 -8.00
N GLY A 108 -0.54 3.01 -9.19
CA GLY A 108 -1.46 2.89 -10.33
C GLY A 108 -2.65 1.97 -10.04
N VAL A 109 -2.41 0.83 -9.40
CA VAL A 109 -3.48 -0.10 -8.98
C VAL A 109 -4.43 0.58 -7.99
N ALA A 110 -3.90 1.25 -6.99
CA ALA A 110 -4.71 1.90 -5.97
C ALA A 110 -5.54 3.07 -6.55
N VAL A 111 -4.94 3.91 -7.39
CA VAL A 111 -5.62 5.05 -8.02
C VAL A 111 -6.69 4.58 -9.00
N SER A 112 -6.39 3.62 -9.89
CA SER A 112 -7.34 3.15 -10.90
C SER A 112 -8.55 2.45 -10.29
N ASN A 113 -8.44 1.92 -9.09
CA ASN A 113 -9.55 1.29 -8.37
C ASN A 113 -10.29 2.24 -7.42
N GLY A 114 -9.91 3.52 -7.37
CA GLY A 114 -10.60 4.52 -6.56
C GLY A 114 -10.56 4.25 -5.07
N LEU A 115 -9.47 3.70 -4.56
CA LEU A 115 -9.31 3.42 -3.14
C LEU A 115 -9.10 4.70 -2.34
N ASP A 116 -9.25 4.65 -1.02
CA ASP A 116 -9.15 5.82 -0.16
C ASP A 116 -7.70 6.08 0.27
N TYR A 117 -6.96 5.03 0.62
CA TYR A 117 -5.58 5.12 1.13
C TYR A 117 -4.69 4.07 0.50
N LEU A 118 -3.43 4.44 0.29
CA LEU A 118 -2.34 3.51 0.07
C LEU A 118 -1.43 3.58 1.28
N ILE A 119 -1.22 2.44 1.95
CA ILE A 119 -0.40 2.35 3.16
C ILE A 119 0.97 1.78 2.79
N SER A 120 2.04 2.46 3.18
CA SER A 120 3.40 2.07 2.85
C SER A 120 4.39 2.51 3.92
N TRP A 121 5.45 1.72 4.12
CA TRP A 121 6.62 2.11 4.90
C TRP A 121 7.70 2.79 4.05
N ASN A 122 7.48 2.89 2.74
CA ASN A 122 8.46 3.46 1.83
C ASN A 122 8.39 5.00 1.81
N PHE A 123 9.12 5.64 2.71
CA PHE A 123 9.21 7.10 2.77
C PHE A 123 9.91 7.70 1.56
N LYS A 124 10.88 7.00 1.00
CA LYS A 124 11.69 7.51 -0.11
C LYS A 124 10.88 7.65 -1.40
N HIS A 125 10.05 6.67 -1.71
CA HIS A 125 9.34 6.63 -2.99
C HIS A 125 7.84 6.84 -2.90
N MET A 126 7.24 6.68 -1.72
CA MET A 126 5.77 6.74 -1.62
C MET A 126 5.26 7.81 -0.66
N VAL A 127 5.65 7.76 0.61
CA VAL A 127 5.07 8.63 1.63
C VAL A 127 5.98 9.84 1.84
N ASN A 128 5.97 10.73 0.85
CA ASN A 128 6.71 11.99 0.89
C ASN A 128 5.98 13.07 0.08
N ILE A 129 6.31 14.32 0.31
CA ILE A 129 5.63 15.48 -0.28
C ILE A 129 5.65 15.41 -1.81
N LYS A 130 6.78 15.07 -2.41
CA LYS A 130 6.92 15.03 -3.88
C LYS A 130 5.96 14.00 -4.49
N THR A 131 5.96 12.78 -3.97
CA THR A 131 5.10 11.71 -4.48
C THR A 131 3.63 12.01 -4.21
N VAL A 132 3.28 12.44 -3.00
CA VAL A 132 1.91 12.78 -2.64
C VAL A 132 1.35 13.86 -3.57
N ASN A 133 2.09 14.95 -3.78
CA ASN A 133 1.66 16.03 -4.67
C ASN A 133 1.59 15.58 -6.13
N GLY A 134 2.54 14.77 -6.58
CA GLY A 134 2.56 14.24 -7.94
C GLY A 134 1.37 13.34 -8.23
N VAL A 135 1.05 12.44 -7.33
CA VAL A 135 -0.12 11.54 -7.46
C VAL A 135 -1.42 12.36 -7.44
N ARG A 136 -1.51 13.37 -6.59
CA ARG A 136 -2.67 14.27 -6.56
C ARG A 136 -2.85 14.99 -7.90
N ALA A 137 -1.76 15.50 -8.49
CA ALA A 137 -1.80 16.18 -9.79
C ALA A 137 -2.26 15.22 -10.90
N ILE A 138 -1.72 14.02 -10.98
CA ILE A 138 -2.12 13.01 -11.96
C ILE A 138 -3.60 12.67 -11.80
N SER A 139 -4.06 12.45 -10.59
CA SER A 139 -5.46 12.12 -10.31
C SER A 139 -6.39 13.23 -10.76
N LEU A 140 -6.06 14.48 -10.43
CA LEU A 140 -6.84 15.64 -10.81
C LEU A 140 -6.92 15.80 -12.34
N LEU A 141 -5.78 15.68 -13.03
CA LEU A 141 -5.72 15.87 -14.48
C LEU A 141 -6.44 14.76 -15.26
N ASN A 142 -6.56 13.57 -14.70
CA ASN A 142 -7.12 12.40 -15.38
C ASN A 142 -8.49 11.97 -14.84
N GLY A 143 -9.09 12.77 -13.96
CA GLY A 143 -10.43 12.50 -13.44
C GLY A 143 -10.52 11.36 -12.43
N TYR A 144 -9.42 11.01 -11.79
CA TYR A 144 -9.42 10.01 -10.71
C TYR A 144 -9.67 10.68 -9.35
N LYS A 145 -10.30 9.92 -8.47
CA LYS A 145 -10.38 10.29 -7.05
C LYS A 145 -8.97 10.38 -6.47
N ASN A 146 -8.71 11.40 -5.66
CA ASN A 146 -7.43 11.49 -4.96
C ASN A 146 -7.31 10.34 -3.93
N ILE A 147 -6.11 9.77 -3.84
CA ILE A 147 -5.76 8.77 -2.84
C ILE A 147 -4.71 9.36 -1.91
N ASP A 148 -4.83 9.11 -0.61
CA ASP A 148 -3.84 9.53 0.37
C ASP A 148 -2.80 8.43 0.58
N LEU A 149 -1.52 8.81 0.51
CA LEU A 149 -0.39 7.92 0.76
C LEU A 149 0.06 8.13 2.21
N VAL A 150 -0.08 7.11 3.04
CA VAL A 150 0.13 7.20 4.49
C VAL A 150 0.95 6.01 5.01
N THR A 151 1.51 6.17 6.20
CA THR A 151 2.19 5.08 6.91
C THR A 151 1.19 4.30 7.76
N PRO A 152 1.54 3.08 8.20
CA PRO A 152 0.70 2.30 9.12
C PRO A 152 0.29 3.05 10.40
N THR A 153 1.15 3.92 10.91
CA THR A 153 0.87 4.69 12.13
C THR A 153 -0.33 5.62 12.02
N TYR A 154 -0.69 6.01 10.79
CA TYR A 154 -1.85 6.88 10.55
C TYR A 154 -3.15 6.35 11.16
N PHE A 155 -3.30 5.03 11.25
CA PHE A 155 -4.51 4.37 11.74
C PHE A 155 -4.39 3.89 13.20
N LEU A 156 -3.28 4.19 13.86
CA LEU A 156 -3.01 3.74 15.24
C LEU A 156 -3.34 4.83 16.25
N GLY A 157 -3.47 4.45 17.53
CA GLY A 157 -3.68 5.37 18.62
C GLY A 157 -2.46 6.23 18.95
N GLU A 158 -2.66 7.20 19.86
CA GLU A 158 -1.64 8.18 20.22
C GLU A 158 -0.34 7.55 20.77
N GLU A 159 -0.42 6.36 21.33
CA GLU A 159 0.75 5.62 21.85
C GLU A 159 1.78 5.26 20.79
N TYR A 160 1.44 5.40 19.51
CA TYR A 160 2.32 5.08 18.38
C TYR A 160 2.79 6.31 17.61
N ILE A 161 2.38 7.49 18.01
CA ILE A 161 2.72 8.74 17.31
C ILE A 161 4.01 9.38 17.86
#